data_73f981df7fb7b252c97ac037abcdb135
#
_entry.id   73f981df7fb7b252c97ac037abcdb135
#
_cell.length_a   1.000
_cell.length_b   1.000
_cell.length_c   1.000
_cell.angle_alpha   90.00
_cell.angle_beta   90.00
_cell.angle_gamma   90.00
#
_symmetry.space_group_name_H-M   'P 1'
#
loop_
_entity.id
_entity.type
_entity.pdbx_description
1 polymer ?
#
loop_
_entity_poly.entity_id
_entity_poly.type
_entity_poly.pdbx_seq_one_letter_code
_entity_poly.pdbx_strand_id
1 'polypeptide(L)'
;CSSDLECRQYLLRQAFEEAIHTHAYQYIVESLGLDEGEVFNAYHEVQSIRDKDEFLIPFIDTLTNPQFRTGTPEADQKLLKSLIVFACIMEGLFFYVGFTQILALGRQNKMTGAAEQYQYILRDESMHCNFGIDLINQIKMENPHLWTAEFRAEIQDLMRSAVDRKSTRLNSVTSLSRMPSSA
;
A
#
# COMPACT_ATOMS: atom_id res chain seq x y z
N CYS A 1 13.62 20.01 -2.00
CA CYS A 1 12.29 19.37 -2.21
C CYS A 1 11.11 20.07 -1.52
N SER A 2 11.26 20.70 -0.36
CA SER A 2 10.11 21.41 0.28
C SER A 2 9.60 22.63 -0.49
N SER A 3 10.37 23.14 -1.43
CA SER A 3 10.03 24.23 -2.34
C SER A 3 9.57 23.79 -3.73
N ASP A 4 9.59 22.48 -4.01
CA ASP A 4 9.17 21.94 -5.27
C ASP A 4 7.64 22.00 -5.40
N LEU A 5 7.17 22.94 -6.21
CA LEU A 5 5.74 23.20 -6.38
C LEU A 5 5.04 22.05 -7.08
N GLU A 6 5.70 21.44 -8.04
CA GLU A 6 5.18 20.31 -8.82
C GLU A 6 4.95 19.09 -7.95
N CYS A 7 5.90 18.73 -7.08
CA CYS A 7 5.75 17.64 -6.12
C CYS A 7 4.58 17.89 -5.15
N ARG A 8 4.42 19.14 -4.67
CA ARG A 8 3.30 19.49 -3.81
C ARG A 8 1.95 19.38 -4.51
N GLN A 9 1.87 19.85 -5.75
CA GLN A 9 0.65 19.75 -6.55
C GLN A 9 0.29 18.29 -6.80
N TYR A 10 1.28 17.45 -7.10
CA TYR A 10 1.05 16.01 -7.30
C TYR A 10 0.55 15.35 -6.01
N LEU A 11 1.20 15.57 -4.88
CA LEU A 11 0.79 15.00 -3.60
C LEU A 11 -0.62 15.44 -3.17
N LEU A 12 -1.01 16.69 -3.46
CA LEU A 12 -2.38 17.15 -3.23
C LEU A 12 -3.37 16.41 -4.15
N ARG A 13 -2.99 16.16 -5.39
CA ARG A 13 -3.80 15.37 -6.32
C ARG A 13 -3.94 13.93 -5.85
N GLN A 14 -2.85 13.29 -5.45
CA GLN A 14 -2.87 11.94 -4.89
C GLN A 14 -3.78 11.87 -3.66
N ALA A 15 -3.66 12.80 -2.71
CA ALA A 15 -4.52 12.85 -1.53
C ALA A 15 -6.02 12.99 -1.89
N PHE A 16 -6.34 13.70 -2.95
CA PHE A 16 -7.71 13.80 -3.46
C PHE A 16 -8.19 12.48 -4.07
N GLU A 17 -7.36 11.80 -4.84
CA GLU A 17 -7.66 10.49 -5.43
C GLU A 17 -7.87 9.43 -4.34
N GLU A 18 -7.05 9.43 -3.28
CA GLU A 18 -7.23 8.53 -2.12
C GLU A 18 -8.58 8.74 -1.42
N ALA A 19 -9.06 9.97 -1.34
CA ALA A 19 -10.40 10.23 -0.80
C ALA A 19 -11.50 9.64 -1.69
N ILE A 20 -11.33 9.66 -3.02
CA ILE A 20 -12.25 9.02 -3.97
C ILE A 20 -12.18 7.49 -3.82
N HIS A 21 -10.98 6.91 -3.68
CA HIS A 21 -10.80 5.47 -3.49
C HIS A 21 -11.49 4.99 -2.21
N THR A 22 -11.35 5.71 -1.11
CA THR A 22 -12.04 5.42 0.15
C THR A 22 -13.56 5.38 -0.04
N HIS A 23 -14.10 6.36 -0.75
CA HIS A 23 -15.54 6.42 -1.05
C HIS A 23 -15.99 5.25 -1.94
N ALA A 24 -15.19 4.89 -2.93
CA ALA A 24 -15.46 3.75 -3.81
C ALA A 24 -15.50 2.43 -3.04
N TYR A 25 -14.59 2.21 -2.09
CA TYR A 25 -14.58 1.02 -1.24
C TYR A 25 -15.82 0.95 -0.33
N GLN A 26 -16.20 2.06 0.30
CA GLN A 26 -17.42 2.13 1.09
C GLN A 26 -18.65 1.76 0.23
N TYR A 27 -18.78 2.36 -0.93
CA TYR A 27 -19.89 2.09 -1.85
C TYR A 27 -19.95 0.62 -2.29
N ILE A 28 -18.80 -0.03 -2.52
CA ILE A 28 -18.75 -1.45 -2.85
C ILE A 28 -19.26 -2.30 -1.67
N VAL A 29 -18.83 -2.02 -0.45
CA VAL A 29 -19.27 -2.73 0.76
C VAL A 29 -20.78 -2.59 0.95
N GLU A 30 -21.30 -1.37 0.87
CA GLU A 30 -22.74 -1.08 0.95
C GLU A 30 -23.54 -1.82 -0.14
N SER A 31 -23.08 -1.76 -1.38
CA SER A 31 -23.76 -2.38 -2.53
C SER A 31 -23.83 -3.91 -2.45
N LEU A 32 -22.92 -4.53 -1.72
CA LEU A 32 -22.90 -5.97 -1.47
C LEU A 32 -23.72 -6.38 -0.25
N GLY A 33 -24.28 -5.40 0.50
CA GLY A 33 -25.03 -5.66 1.72
C GLY A 33 -24.18 -6.27 2.84
N LEU A 34 -22.88 -6.02 2.84
CA LEU A 34 -21.96 -6.48 3.89
C LEU A 34 -22.11 -5.58 5.12
N ASP A 35 -21.88 -6.15 6.31
CA ASP A 35 -21.78 -5.36 7.53
C ASP A 35 -20.51 -4.53 7.50
N GLU A 36 -20.67 -3.20 7.47
CA GLU A 36 -19.54 -2.27 7.43
C GLU A 36 -18.67 -2.38 8.68
N GLY A 37 -19.27 -2.61 9.83
CA GLY A 37 -18.54 -2.79 11.09
C GLY A 37 -17.63 -4.01 11.04
N GLU A 38 -18.09 -5.15 10.51
CA GLU A 38 -17.27 -6.35 10.34
C GLU A 38 -16.15 -6.12 9.34
N VAL A 39 -16.43 -5.46 8.20
CA VAL A 39 -15.43 -5.20 7.16
C VAL A 39 -14.35 -4.25 7.67
N PHE A 40 -14.74 -3.13 8.29
CA PHE A 40 -13.78 -2.14 8.79
C PHE A 40 -13.06 -2.56 10.07
N ASN A 41 -13.61 -3.50 10.86
CA ASN A 41 -12.91 -4.10 12.00
C ASN A 41 -12.02 -5.29 11.62
N ALA A 42 -11.95 -5.66 10.35
CA ALA A 42 -11.17 -6.82 9.90
C ALA A 42 -9.67 -6.75 10.28
N TYR A 43 -9.10 -5.53 10.47
CA TYR A 43 -7.72 -5.43 10.97
C TYR A 43 -7.56 -5.87 12.42
N HIS A 44 -8.60 -5.90 13.20
CA HIS A 44 -8.56 -6.39 14.58
C HIS A 44 -8.80 -7.89 14.65
N GLU A 45 -9.60 -8.45 13.75
CA GLU A 45 -10.08 -9.83 13.80
C GLU A 45 -9.31 -10.77 12.88
N VAL A 46 -8.84 -10.25 11.72
CA VAL A 46 -8.13 -11.07 10.74
C VAL A 46 -6.62 -10.95 10.91
N GLN A 47 -5.99 -12.00 11.46
CA GLN A 47 -4.56 -12.01 11.78
C GLN A 47 -3.67 -11.56 10.61
N SER A 48 -3.93 -12.03 9.39
CA SER A 48 -3.11 -11.67 8.22
C SER A 48 -3.22 -10.20 7.80
N ILE A 49 -4.30 -9.52 8.16
CA ILE A 49 -4.46 -8.07 7.97
C ILE A 49 -3.68 -7.36 9.07
N ARG A 50 -3.86 -7.75 10.32
CA ARG A 50 -3.13 -7.21 11.47
C ARG A 50 -1.62 -7.26 11.27
N ASP A 51 -1.09 -8.41 10.86
CA ASP A 51 0.35 -8.58 10.60
C ASP A 51 0.90 -7.58 9.57
N LYS A 52 0.08 -7.17 8.61
CA LYS A 52 0.47 -6.13 7.63
C LYS A 52 0.44 -4.74 8.23
N ASP A 53 -0.59 -4.43 9.01
CA ASP A 53 -0.71 -3.13 9.65
C ASP A 53 0.41 -2.93 10.66
N GLU A 54 0.71 -3.93 11.50
CA GLU A 54 1.84 -3.89 12.42
C GLU A 54 3.18 -3.71 11.70
N PHE A 55 3.31 -4.23 10.50
CA PHE A 55 4.49 -4.01 9.67
C PHE A 55 4.56 -2.57 9.12
N LEU A 56 3.44 -1.97 8.74
CA LEU A 56 3.39 -0.65 8.10
C LEU A 56 3.37 0.51 9.09
N ILE A 57 2.71 0.37 10.23
CA ILE A 57 2.48 1.43 11.22
C ILE A 57 3.76 2.22 11.58
N PRO A 58 4.92 1.61 11.88
CA PRO A 58 6.11 2.37 12.27
C PRO A 58 6.61 3.35 11.20
N PHE A 59 6.34 3.06 9.92
CA PHE A 59 6.74 3.91 8.79
C PHE A 59 5.72 5.02 8.56
N ILE A 60 4.43 4.72 8.68
CA ILE A 60 3.34 5.69 8.62
C ILE A 60 3.48 6.70 9.75
N ASP A 61 3.73 6.25 10.97
CA ASP A 61 3.96 7.11 12.14
C ASP A 61 5.13 8.08 11.92
N THR A 62 6.16 7.65 11.20
CA THR A 62 7.26 8.55 10.83
C THR A 62 6.80 9.67 9.91
N LEU A 63 6.01 9.37 8.88
CA LEU A 63 5.52 10.35 7.90
C LEU A 63 4.48 11.29 8.49
N THR A 64 3.65 10.81 9.40
CA THR A 64 2.54 11.57 10.00
C THR A 64 2.93 12.33 11.26
N ASN A 65 4.11 12.06 11.84
CA ASN A 65 4.57 12.72 13.05
C ASN A 65 4.88 14.22 12.81
N PRO A 66 4.12 15.16 13.35
CA PRO A 66 4.34 16.60 13.14
C PRO A 66 5.64 17.10 13.76
N GLN A 67 6.28 16.35 14.64
CA GLN A 67 7.57 16.68 15.25
C GLN A 67 8.75 16.08 14.47
N PHE A 68 8.51 15.22 13.49
CA PHE A 68 9.59 14.67 12.67
C PHE A 68 10.29 15.78 11.87
N ARG A 69 11.62 15.77 11.86
CA ARG A 69 12.44 16.72 11.12
C ARG A 69 13.54 15.98 10.37
N THR A 70 13.80 16.43 9.17
CA THR A 70 14.92 16.03 8.32
C THR A 70 16.14 16.94 8.56
N GLY A 71 17.29 16.56 8.00
CA GLY A 71 18.54 17.35 8.06
C GLY A 71 19.67 16.67 8.83
N THR A 72 19.46 15.42 9.30
CA THR A 72 20.55 14.54 9.70
C THR A 72 20.52 13.28 8.87
N PRO A 73 21.67 12.62 8.61
CA PRO A 73 21.70 11.39 7.81
C PRO A 73 20.72 10.31 8.30
N GLU A 74 20.57 10.16 9.60
CA GLU A 74 19.68 9.17 10.21
C GLU A 74 18.21 9.51 9.99
N ALA A 75 17.83 10.79 10.15
CA ALA A 75 16.47 11.24 9.92
C ALA A 75 16.11 11.18 8.42
N ASP A 76 17.04 11.55 7.56
CA ASP A 76 16.87 11.53 6.11
C ASP A 76 16.77 10.08 5.59
N GLN A 77 17.57 9.14 6.10
CA GLN A 77 17.40 7.72 5.83
C GLN A 77 16.07 7.17 6.34
N LYS A 78 15.60 7.63 7.52
CA LYS A 78 14.30 7.23 8.06
C LYS A 78 13.15 7.71 7.16
N LEU A 79 13.22 8.94 6.67
CA LEU A 79 12.25 9.44 5.69
C LEU A 79 12.28 8.61 4.40
N LEU A 80 13.47 8.41 3.83
CA LEU A 80 13.64 7.66 2.59
C LEU A 80 13.11 6.22 2.71
N LYS A 81 13.38 5.57 3.84
CA LYS A 81 12.83 4.24 4.16
C LYS A 81 11.31 4.25 4.20
N SER A 82 10.71 5.23 4.88
CA SER A 82 9.25 5.35 4.98
C SER A 82 8.60 5.61 3.61
N LEU A 83 9.23 6.42 2.75
CA LEU A 83 8.78 6.62 1.37
C LEU A 83 8.85 5.35 0.54
N ILE A 84 9.93 4.56 0.69
CA ILE A 84 10.08 3.26 -0.01
C ILE A 84 8.98 2.28 0.45
N VAL A 85 8.70 2.21 1.75
CA VAL A 85 7.63 1.35 2.27
C VAL A 85 6.27 1.79 1.74
N PHE A 86 5.99 3.08 1.76
CA PHE A 86 4.73 3.63 1.27
C PHE A 86 4.55 3.35 -0.22
N ALA A 87 5.44 3.86 -1.07
CA ALA A 87 5.28 3.79 -2.52
C ALA A 87 5.49 2.39 -3.10
N CYS A 88 6.51 1.65 -2.64
CA CYS A 88 6.86 0.37 -3.27
C CYS A 88 6.20 -0.83 -2.60
N ILE A 89 6.05 -0.83 -1.27
CA ILE A 89 5.48 -1.97 -0.55
C ILE A 89 3.97 -1.83 -0.41
N MET A 90 3.47 -0.71 0.08
CA MET A 90 2.04 -0.52 0.29
C MET A 90 1.32 -0.36 -1.05
N GLU A 91 1.62 0.68 -1.80
CA GLU A 91 0.96 0.95 -3.08
C GLU A 91 1.39 0.00 -4.20
N GLY A 92 2.69 -0.32 -4.28
CA GLY A 92 3.23 -1.17 -5.36
C GLY A 92 3.02 -2.67 -5.15
N LEU A 93 3.08 -3.19 -3.92
CA LEU A 93 3.02 -4.63 -3.66
C LEU A 93 1.71 -5.07 -3.01
N PHE A 94 1.31 -4.44 -1.89
CA PHE A 94 0.18 -4.93 -1.11
C PHE A 94 -1.17 -4.66 -1.79
N PHE A 95 -1.36 -3.50 -2.40
CA PHE A 95 -2.58 -3.16 -3.11
C PHE A 95 -2.81 -4.04 -4.33
N TYR A 96 -1.79 -4.28 -5.14
CA TYR A 96 -1.90 -5.12 -6.34
C TYR A 96 -2.34 -6.55 -6.04
N VAL A 97 -2.01 -7.08 -4.87
CA VAL A 97 -2.51 -8.40 -4.44
C VAL A 97 -4.03 -8.38 -4.24
N GLY A 98 -4.56 -7.32 -3.62
CA GLY A 98 -6.00 -7.14 -3.45
C GLY A 98 -6.70 -6.96 -4.79
N PHE A 99 -6.17 -6.11 -5.65
CA PHE A 99 -6.72 -5.80 -6.96
C PHE A 99 -6.84 -7.03 -7.85
N THR A 100 -5.80 -7.87 -7.90
CA THR A 100 -5.83 -9.10 -8.72
C THR A 100 -6.94 -10.05 -8.32
N GLN A 101 -7.31 -10.11 -7.03
CA GLN A 101 -8.41 -10.97 -6.57
C GLN A 101 -9.76 -10.49 -7.10
N ILE A 102 -10.05 -9.19 -6.97
CA ILE A 102 -11.32 -8.61 -7.44
C ILE A 102 -11.40 -8.64 -8.97
N LEU A 103 -10.32 -8.31 -9.66
CA LEU A 103 -10.26 -8.39 -11.12
C LEU A 103 -10.43 -9.83 -11.64
N ALA A 104 -9.92 -10.83 -10.92
CA ALA A 104 -10.13 -12.24 -11.25
C ALA A 104 -11.60 -12.67 -11.09
N LEU A 105 -12.32 -12.14 -10.11
CA LEU A 105 -13.76 -12.33 -9.96
C LEU A 105 -14.52 -11.69 -11.14
N GLY A 106 -14.14 -10.46 -11.53
CA GLY A 106 -14.71 -9.80 -12.70
C GLY A 106 -14.57 -10.62 -13.99
N ARG A 107 -13.41 -11.26 -14.21
CA ARG A 107 -13.18 -12.17 -15.35
C ARG A 107 -14.07 -13.41 -15.32
N GLN A 108 -14.59 -13.79 -14.17
CA GLN A 108 -15.55 -14.88 -13.99
C GLN A 108 -17.00 -14.41 -14.03
N ASN A 109 -17.26 -13.19 -14.47
CA ASN A 109 -18.58 -12.54 -14.47
C ASN A 109 -19.19 -12.39 -13.05
N LYS A 110 -18.32 -12.29 -12.03
CA LYS A 110 -18.70 -12.03 -10.64
C LYS A 110 -18.21 -10.66 -10.23
N MET A 111 -19.01 -9.93 -9.46
CA MET A 111 -18.65 -8.59 -8.97
C MET A 111 -18.17 -7.65 -10.10
N THR A 112 -18.81 -7.67 -11.25
CA THR A 112 -18.34 -6.94 -12.44
C THR A 112 -18.28 -5.44 -12.21
N GLY A 113 -19.24 -4.84 -11.50
CA GLY A 113 -19.22 -3.42 -11.13
C GLY A 113 -18.05 -3.08 -10.21
N ALA A 114 -17.78 -3.91 -9.19
CA ALA A 114 -16.60 -3.73 -8.35
C ALA A 114 -15.31 -3.86 -9.16
N ALA A 115 -15.22 -4.87 -10.04
CA ALA A 115 -14.05 -5.06 -10.89
C ALA A 115 -13.81 -3.86 -11.81
N GLU A 116 -14.86 -3.21 -12.32
CA GLU A 116 -14.75 -1.99 -13.11
C GLU A 116 -14.20 -0.82 -12.27
N GLN A 117 -14.73 -0.62 -11.06
CA GLN A 117 -14.18 0.39 -10.14
C GLN A 117 -12.70 0.16 -9.83
N TYR A 118 -12.32 -1.08 -9.56
CA TYR A 118 -10.93 -1.44 -9.31
C TYR A 118 -9.99 -1.19 -10.50
N GLN A 119 -10.48 -1.19 -11.74
CA GLN A 119 -9.67 -0.81 -12.91
C GLN A 119 -9.33 0.69 -12.90
N TYR A 120 -10.26 1.55 -12.48
CA TYR A 120 -9.98 2.99 -12.32
C TYR A 120 -8.99 3.23 -11.18
N ILE A 121 -9.23 2.63 -10.02
CA ILE A 121 -8.32 2.72 -8.87
C ILE A 121 -6.92 2.23 -9.26
N LEU A 122 -6.80 1.07 -9.89
CA LEU A 122 -5.51 0.50 -10.33
C LEU A 122 -4.72 1.46 -11.25
N ARG A 123 -5.40 2.23 -12.09
CA ARG A 123 -4.77 3.23 -12.95
C ARG A 123 -4.17 4.36 -12.12
N ASP A 124 -4.91 4.86 -11.13
CA ASP A 124 -4.45 5.93 -10.26
C ASP A 124 -3.28 5.43 -9.39
N GLU A 125 -3.39 4.25 -8.79
CA GLU A 125 -2.33 3.62 -8.00
C GLU A 125 -1.04 3.36 -8.80
N SER A 126 -1.17 3.08 -10.10
CA SER A 126 0.00 2.99 -10.98
C SER A 126 0.74 4.32 -11.10
N MET A 127 0.02 5.44 -11.14
CA MET A 127 0.63 6.77 -11.16
C MET A 127 1.25 7.13 -9.81
N HIS A 128 0.58 6.80 -8.70
CA HIS A 128 1.07 7.01 -7.34
C HIS A 128 2.40 6.26 -7.12
N CYS A 129 2.44 4.99 -7.46
CA CYS A 129 3.63 4.15 -7.34
C CYS A 129 4.80 4.70 -8.19
N ASN A 130 4.55 5.06 -9.47
CA ASN A 130 5.56 5.62 -10.35
C ASN A 130 6.11 6.95 -9.84
N PHE A 131 5.25 7.86 -9.40
CA PHE A 131 5.69 9.12 -8.81
C PHE A 131 6.55 8.89 -7.56
N GLY A 132 6.13 7.98 -6.68
CA GLY A 132 6.88 7.62 -5.49
C GLY A 132 8.28 7.07 -5.82
N ILE A 133 8.38 6.21 -6.84
CA ILE A 133 9.66 5.67 -7.34
C ILE A 133 10.55 6.79 -7.89
N ASP A 134 9.99 7.70 -8.68
CA ASP A 134 10.73 8.83 -9.25
C ASP A 134 11.24 9.77 -8.15
N LEU A 135 10.38 10.07 -7.16
CA LEU A 135 10.75 10.87 -5.99
C LEU A 135 11.89 10.22 -5.18
N ILE A 136 11.80 8.92 -4.91
CA ILE A 136 12.84 8.15 -4.22
C ILE A 136 14.16 8.21 -5.00
N ASN A 137 14.11 8.02 -6.32
CA ASN A 137 15.29 8.07 -7.16
C ASN A 137 15.91 9.49 -7.19
N GLN A 138 15.10 10.52 -7.22
CA GLN A 138 15.57 11.90 -7.17
C GLN A 138 16.27 12.19 -5.82
N ILE A 139 15.66 11.79 -4.70
CA ILE A 139 16.28 11.92 -3.38
C ILE A 139 17.64 11.21 -3.31
N LYS A 140 17.73 10.01 -3.86
CA LYS A 140 18.99 9.24 -3.93
C LYS A 140 20.07 9.93 -4.78
N MET A 141 19.68 10.55 -5.90
CA MET A 141 20.61 11.28 -6.74
C MET A 141 21.13 12.54 -6.08
N GLU A 142 20.26 13.26 -5.39
CA GLU A 142 20.63 14.49 -4.66
C GLU A 142 21.42 14.20 -3.37
N ASN A 143 21.20 13.03 -2.76
CA ASN A 143 21.78 12.65 -1.48
C ASN A 143 22.43 11.25 -1.53
N PRO A 144 23.45 11.04 -2.37
CA PRO A 144 24.03 9.70 -2.57
C PRO A 144 24.65 9.11 -1.28
N HIS A 145 25.05 9.95 -0.33
CA HIS A 145 25.58 9.54 0.97
C HIS A 145 24.57 8.80 1.86
N LEU A 146 23.25 8.96 1.60
CA LEU A 146 22.21 8.23 2.33
C LEU A 146 22.10 6.75 1.87
N TRP A 147 22.54 6.44 0.65
CA TRP A 147 22.40 5.13 0.04
C TRP A 147 23.60 4.22 0.31
N THR A 148 23.93 4.02 1.61
CA THR A 148 25.05 3.19 2.05
C THR A 148 24.82 1.70 1.77
N ALA A 149 25.86 0.88 1.91
CA ALA A 149 25.76 -0.57 1.74
C ALA A 149 24.82 -1.19 2.81
N GLU A 150 24.92 -0.70 4.04
CA GLU A 150 24.10 -1.13 5.17
C GLU A 150 22.63 -0.77 4.96
N PHE A 151 22.36 0.47 4.55
CA PHE A 151 21.00 0.91 4.25
C PHE A 151 20.37 0.11 3.10
N ARG A 152 21.15 -0.20 2.06
CA ARG A 152 20.68 -1.07 0.95
C ARG A 152 20.33 -2.47 1.43
N ALA A 153 21.16 -3.06 2.30
CA ALA A 153 20.87 -4.37 2.87
C ALA A 153 19.58 -4.35 3.70
N GLU A 154 19.40 -3.32 4.52
CA GLU A 154 18.17 -3.13 5.29
C GLU A 154 16.92 -3.02 4.41
N ILE A 155 16.97 -2.24 3.32
CA ILE A 155 15.86 -2.14 2.37
C ILE A 155 15.59 -3.48 1.68
N GLN A 156 16.63 -4.23 1.31
CA GLN A 156 16.45 -5.57 0.73
C GLN A 156 15.77 -6.54 1.69
N ASP A 157 16.14 -6.54 2.95
CA ASP A 157 15.52 -7.40 3.96
C ASP A 157 14.09 -6.98 4.25
N LEU A 158 13.81 -5.68 4.24
CA LEU A 158 12.46 -5.14 4.36
C LEU A 158 11.57 -5.60 3.19
N MET A 159 12.07 -5.53 1.96
CA MET A 159 11.36 -6.00 0.77
C MET A 159 11.11 -7.52 0.82
N ARG A 160 12.09 -8.33 1.23
CA ARG A 160 11.91 -9.78 1.43
C ARG A 160 10.83 -10.07 2.46
N SER A 161 10.87 -9.41 3.61
CA SER A 161 9.86 -9.54 4.67
C SER A 161 8.45 -9.18 4.18
N ALA A 162 8.31 -8.16 3.34
CA ALA A 162 7.04 -7.79 2.74
C ALA A 162 6.51 -8.86 1.76
N VAL A 163 7.40 -9.44 0.94
CA VAL A 163 7.05 -10.52 0.01
C VAL A 163 6.62 -11.78 0.75
N ASP A 164 7.31 -12.15 1.83
CA ASP A 164 6.96 -13.31 2.65
C ASP A 164 5.57 -13.17 3.27
N ARG A 165 5.24 -11.99 3.79
CA ARG A 165 3.90 -11.66 4.31
C ARG A 165 2.82 -11.73 3.23
N LYS A 166 3.13 -11.40 1.98
CA LYS A 166 2.26 -11.58 0.83
C LYS A 166 1.97 -13.06 0.55
N SER A 167 3.01 -13.91 0.57
CA SER A 167 2.91 -15.34 0.25
C SER A 167 2.08 -16.10 1.28
N THR A 168 2.18 -15.77 2.56
CA THR A 168 1.39 -16.38 3.64
C THR A 168 -0.11 -16.17 3.43
N ARG A 169 -0.53 -15.05 2.84
CA ARG A 169 -1.95 -14.76 2.57
C ARG A 169 -2.52 -15.56 1.39
N LEU A 170 -1.74 -15.80 0.35
CA LEU A 170 -2.16 -16.66 -0.77
C LEU A 170 -2.41 -18.10 -0.32
N ASN A 171 -1.59 -18.60 0.61
CA ASN A 171 -1.76 -19.95 1.17
C ASN A 171 -3.00 -20.06 2.07
N SER A 172 -3.37 -19.03 2.81
CA SER A 172 -4.59 -19.04 3.65
C SER A 172 -5.87 -19.01 2.81
N VAL A 173 -5.89 -18.26 1.70
CA VAL A 173 -7.04 -18.22 0.78
C VAL A 173 -7.22 -19.55 0.05
N THR A 174 -6.13 -20.24 -0.35
CA THR A 174 -6.19 -21.56 -0.97
C THR A 174 -6.60 -22.66 0.01
N SER A 175 -6.35 -22.51 1.32
CA SER A 175 -6.83 -23.44 2.35
C SER A 175 -8.34 -23.31 2.59
N LEU A 176 -8.88 -22.10 2.53
CA LEU A 176 -10.33 -21.85 2.64
C LEU A 176 -11.12 -22.39 1.43
N SER A 177 -10.54 -22.40 0.24
CA SER A 177 -11.16 -22.98 -0.96
C SER A 177 -11.22 -24.51 -0.96
N ARG A 178 -10.57 -25.18 0.00
CA ARG A 178 -10.58 -26.64 0.19
C ARG A 178 -11.55 -27.12 1.27
N MET A 179 -12.37 -26.25 1.87
CA MET A 179 -13.44 -26.69 2.76
C MET A 179 -14.51 -27.41 1.92
N PRO A 180 -14.91 -28.64 2.28
CA PRO A 180 -16.00 -29.32 1.59
C PRO A 180 -17.27 -28.48 1.73
N SER A 181 -17.97 -28.26 0.63
CA SER A 181 -19.34 -27.76 0.67
C SER A 181 -20.14 -28.77 1.52
N SER A 182 -20.43 -28.39 2.75
CA SER A 182 -21.42 -29.13 3.55
C SER A 182 -22.74 -29.07 2.82
N ALA A 183 -23.24 -30.24 2.49
CA ALA A 183 -24.52 -30.50 1.87
C ALA A 183 -25.71 -29.95 2.69
#